data_8fd878e3058167b4448b89cd43806e50
#
_entry.id   8fd878e3058167b4448b89cd43806e50
#
_cell.length_a   1.000
_cell.length_b   1.000
_cell.length_c   1.000
_cell.angle_alpha   90.00
_cell.angle_beta   90.00
_cell.angle_gamma   90.00
#
_symmetry.space_group_name_H-M   'P 1'
#
loop_
_entity.id
_entity.type
_entity.pdbx_description
1 polymer ?
#
loop_
_entity_poly.entity_id
_entity_poly.type
_entity_poly.pdbx_seq_one_letter_code
_entity_poly.pdbx_strand_id
1 'polypeptide(L)'
;MEKKLENLRWKPMWVSHLGCIKGCLEYLNLDVSDAWLFGATGHAFIINIHEVVCPSGPTAWHTEMLFKLGKNIGYTIDGVFSHKSKSDFAEKQKLAWEMVKQAIDEGLPCYGWELDIPEFYVVYG
;
A
#
# COMPACT_ATOMS: atom_id res chain seq x y z
N MET A 1 -22.37 -3.10 13.94
CA MET A 1 -22.82 -2.65 12.61
C MET A 1 -21.60 -2.77 11.67
N GLU A 2 -21.78 -3.39 10.55
CA GLU A 2 -20.70 -3.52 9.55
C GLU A 2 -20.45 -2.14 8.94
N LYS A 3 -19.22 -1.64 9.04
CA LYS A 3 -18.82 -0.36 8.45
C LYS A 3 -18.04 -0.60 7.17
N LYS A 4 -18.38 0.14 6.13
CA LYS A 4 -17.68 0.11 4.84
C LYS A 4 -17.25 1.51 4.44
N LEU A 5 -16.06 1.61 3.85
CA LEU A 5 -15.54 2.85 3.28
C LEU A 5 -16.03 2.96 1.84
N GLU A 6 -17.20 3.56 1.67
CA GLU A 6 -17.79 3.74 0.34
C GLU A 6 -16.86 4.55 -0.56
N ASN A 7 -16.72 4.12 -1.82
CA ASN A 7 -15.84 4.73 -2.83
C ASN A 7 -14.33 4.51 -2.64
N LEU A 8 -13.87 3.82 -1.60
CA LEU A 8 -12.48 3.37 -1.58
C LEU A 8 -12.28 2.30 -2.66
N ARG A 9 -11.39 2.55 -3.61
CA ARG A 9 -11.13 1.67 -4.76
C ARG A 9 -9.64 1.58 -5.05
N TRP A 10 -9.16 0.40 -5.34
CA TRP A 10 -7.87 0.21 -5.97
C TRP A 10 -7.86 0.82 -7.38
N LYS A 11 -6.77 1.46 -7.77
CA LYS A 11 -6.60 2.02 -9.12
C LYS A 11 -5.73 1.11 -9.97
N PRO A 12 -6.15 0.79 -11.21
CA PRO A 12 -5.36 -0.05 -12.10
C PRO A 12 -4.02 0.59 -12.44
N MET A 13 -2.96 0.00 -11.91
CA MET A 13 -1.57 0.35 -12.21
C MET A 13 -0.76 -0.93 -12.28
N TRP A 14 0.30 -0.95 -13.09
CA TRP A 14 1.19 -2.10 -13.16
C TRP A 14 2.00 -2.32 -11.87
N VAL A 15 2.10 -1.29 -11.02
CA VAL A 15 2.57 -1.40 -9.63
C VAL A 15 1.34 -1.38 -8.71
N SER A 16 0.88 -2.54 -8.26
CA SER A 16 -0.34 -2.67 -7.44
C SER A 16 -0.26 -1.86 -6.13
N HIS A 17 0.93 -1.75 -5.54
CA HIS A 17 1.16 -0.93 -4.35
C HIS A 17 0.81 0.56 -4.60
N LEU A 18 1.30 1.14 -5.71
CA LEU A 18 0.95 2.52 -6.06
C LEU A 18 -0.53 2.65 -6.43
N GLY A 19 -1.13 1.62 -7.00
CA GLY A 19 -2.57 1.58 -7.25
C GLY A 19 -3.40 1.67 -5.96
N CYS A 20 -2.95 1.02 -4.89
CA CYS A 20 -3.56 1.15 -3.56
C CYS A 20 -3.38 2.55 -2.98
N ILE A 21 -2.16 3.09 -3.03
CA ILE A 21 -1.86 4.45 -2.54
C ILE A 21 -2.70 5.47 -3.29
N LYS A 22 -2.76 5.39 -4.62
CA LYS A 22 -3.61 6.27 -5.45
C LYS A 22 -5.07 6.22 -5.02
N GLY A 23 -5.62 5.02 -4.86
CA GLY A 23 -7.00 4.83 -4.41
C GLY A 23 -7.26 5.41 -3.02
N CYS A 24 -6.33 5.24 -2.08
CA CYS A 24 -6.41 5.85 -0.76
C CYS A 24 -6.34 7.38 -0.81
N LEU A 25 -5.46 7.96 -1.63
CA LEU A 25 -5.34 9.40 -1.79
C LEU A 25 -6.62 10.01 -2.39
N GLU A 26 -7.17 9.39 -3.43
CA GLU A 26 -8.43 9.84 -4.03
C GLU A 26 -9.60 9.75 -3.02
N TYR A 27 -9.65 8.68 -2.22
CA TYR A 27 -10.64 8.56 -1.15
C TYR A 27 -10.54 9.71 -0.13
N LEU A 28 -9.33 10.18 0.15
CA LEU A 28 -9.06 11.34 1.01
C LEU A 28 -9.22 12.69 0.28
N ASN A 29 -9.74 12.71 -0.94
CA ASN A 29 -9.89 13.88 -1.80
C ASN A 29 -8.57 14.58 -2.17
N LEU A 30 -7.49 13.80 -2.24
CA LEU A 30 -6.19 14.25 -2.74
C LEU A 30 -6.01 13.77 -4.18
N ASP A 31 -6.17 14.69 -5.12
CA ASP A 31 -5.93 14.40 -6.53
C ASP A 31 -4.43 14.53 -6.86
N VAL A 32 -3.80 13.39 -7.12
CA VAL A 32 -2.38 13.29 -7.45
C VAL A 32 -2.24 12.62 -8.81
N SER A 33 -1.57 13.27 -9.76
CA SER A 33 -1.32 12.66 -11.06
C SER A 33 -0.44 11.41 -10.93
N ASP A 34 -0.57 10.48 -11.86
CA ASP A 34 0.26 9.27 -11.89
C ASP A 34 1.75 9.62 -12.02
N ALA A 35 2.08 10.59 -12.88
CA ALA A 35 3.45 11.07 -13.04
C ALA A 35 4.04 11.60 -11.72
N TRP A 36 3.26 12.37 -10.97
CA TRP A 36 3.70 12.89 -9.67
C TRP A 36 3.82 11.78 -8.63
N LEU A 37 2.88 10.83 -8.60
CA LEU A 37 2.93 9.69 -7.69
C LEU A 37 4.19 8.84 -7.93
N PHE A 38 4.47 8.46 -9.17
CA PHE A 38 5.68 7.69 -9.52
C PHE A 38 6.97 8.49 -9.28
N GLY A 39 6.97 9.79 -9.55
CA GLY A 39 8.13 10.66 -9.33
C GLY A 39 8.41 10.88 -7.85
N ALA A 40 7.43 11.30 -7.08
CA ALA A 40 7.58 11.64 -5.66
C ALA A 40 7.89 10.43 -4.77
N THR A 41 7.45 9.23 -5.16
CA THR A 41 7.76 7.97 -4.48
C THR A 41 9.06 7.32 -4.96
N GLY A 42 9.74 7.91 -5.93
CA GLY A 42 11.01 7.42 -6.46
C GLY A 42 10.91 6.33 -7.52
N HIS A 43 9.74 5.77 -7.78
CA HIS A 43 9.55 4.67 -8.74
C HIS A 43 9.96 5.05 -10.17
N ALA A 44 9.83 6.31 -10.57
CA ALA A 44 10.22 6.78 -11.89
C ALA A 44 11.75 6.84 -12.11
N PHE A 45 12.54 6.71 -11.05
CA PHE A 45 14.00 6.90 -11.09
C PHE A 45 14.79 5.62 -10.80
N ILE A 46 14.13 4.52 -10.53
CA ILE A 46 14.78 3.23 -10.22
C ILE A 46 14.30 2.18 -11.21
N ILE A 47 15.26 1.40 -11.69
CA ILE A 47 15.03 0.21 -12.50
C ILE A 47 15.47 -1.00 -11.71
N ASN A 48 14.50 -1.85 -11.34
CA ASN A 48 14.76 -3.14 -10.74
C ASN A 48 14.51 -4.23 -11.78
N ILE A 49 15.47 -5.12 -11.96
CA ILE A 49 15.35 -6.24 -12.88
C ILE A 49 15.70 -7.51 -12.13
N HIS A 50 14.77 -8.45 -12.10
CA HIS A 50 15.02 -9.77 -11.53
C HIS A 50 15.93 -10.59 -12.46
N GLU A 51 16.85 -11.39 -11.89
CA GLU A 51 17.84 -12.17 -12.67
C GLU A 51 17.21 -13.12 -13.69
N VAL A 52 16.03 -13.65 -13.39
CA VAL A 52 15.24 -14.50 -14.31
C VAL A 52 14.05 -13.75 -14.93
N VAL A 53 14.14 -12.42 -14.98
CA VAL A 53 13.13 -11.52 -15.59
C VAL A 53 11.72 -11.75 -15.04
N CYS A 54 11.59 -12.01 -13.74
CA CYS A 54 10.29 -12.09 -13.09
C CYS A 54 9.53 -10.75 -13.24
N PRO A 55 8.28 -10.74 -13.67
CA PRO A 55 7.50 -9.50 -13.85
C PRO A 55 7.36 -8.65 -12.59
N SER A 56 7.44 -9.25 -11.41
CA SER A 56 7.41 -8.53 -10.13
C SER A 56 8.75 -7.88 -9.76
N GLY A 57 9.85 -8.19 -10.47
CA GLY A 57 11.16 -7.58 -10.22
C GLY A 57 11.13 -6.05 -10.22
N PRO A 58 10.57 -5.39 -11.24
CA PRO A 58 10.47 -3.94 -11.30
C PRO A 58 9.64 -3.33 -10.16
N THR A 59 8.79 -4.11 -9.52
CA THR A 59 7.92 -3.66 -8.41
C THR A 59 8.48 -4.02 -7.04
N ALA A 60 9.62 -4.70 -6.98
CA ALA A 60 10.34 -5.03 -5.76
C ALA A 60 10.92 -3.75 -5.14
N TRP A 61 10.21 -3.16 -4.21
CA TRP A 61 10.51 -1.88 -3.62
C TRP A 61 10.79 -1.97 -2.13
N HIS A 62 11.65 -1.11 -1.64
CA HIS A 62 11.90 -1.02 -0.20
C HIS A 62 10.73 -0.30 0.48
N THR A 63 9.81 -1.06 1.07
CA THR A 63 8.52 -0.56 1.56
C THR A 63 8.63 0.55 2.59
N GLU A 64 9.60 0.48 3.51
CA GLU A 64 9.82 1.55 4.48
C GLU A 64 10.25 2.86 3.82
N MET A 65 11.04 2.79 2.76
CA MET A 65 11.43 3.97 1.99
C MET A 65 10.21 4.58 1.29
N LEU A 66 9.36 3.75 0.69
CA LEU A 66 8.12 4.20 0.06
C LEU A 66 7.23 4.96 1.04
N PHE A 67 7.10 4.47 2.26
CA PHE A 67 6.36 5.15 3.32
C PHE A 67 6.95 6.52 3.67
N LYS A 68 8.27 6.61 3.79
CA LYS A 68 8.96 7.87 4.05
C LYS A 68 8.80 8.89 2.92
N LEU A 69 8.79 8.42 1.67
CA LEU A 69 8.66 9.28 0.49
C LEU A 69 7.24 9.84 0.30
N GLY A 70 6.24 9.29 0.97
CA GLY A 70 4.89 9.86 1.01
C GLY A 70 4.84 11.32 1.45
N LYS A 71 5.81 11.75 2.27
CA LYS A 71 5.96 13.14 2.69
C LYS A 71 6.13 14.11 1.52
N ASN A 72 6.69 13.66 0.40
CA ASN A 72 6.85 14.48 -0.80
C ASN A 72 5.50 14.86 -1.44
N ILE A 73 4.47 14.07 -1.16
CA ILE A 73 3.09 14.29 -1.63
C ILE A 73 2.25 14.94 -0.53
N GLY A 74 2.64 14.78 0.73
CA GLY A 74 1.94 15.33 1.88
C GLY A 74 1.11 14.34 2.67
N TYR A 75 1.39 13.02 2.52
CA TYR A 75 0.75 11.99 3.33
C TYR A 75 1.76 11.20 4.18
N THR A 76 1.25 10.54 5.19
CA THR A 76 1.98 9.56 6.00
C THR A 76 1.24 8.23 5.98
N ILE A 77 1.98 7.14 6.13
CA ILE A 77 1.42 5.80 6.25
C ILE A 77 1.95 5.19 7.55
N ASP A 78 1.04 4.72 8.37
CA ASP A 78 1.34 3.82 9.48
C ASP A 78 1.10 2.39 9.04
N GLY A 79 2.00 1.49 9.42
CA GLY A 79 1.87 0.09 9.03
C GLY A 79 2.84 -0.83 9.74
N VAL A 80 2.58 -2.11 9.62
CA VAL A 80 3.43 -3.16 10.15
C VAL A 80 3.94 -4.03 9.00
N PHE A 81 5.15 -4.53 9.16
CA PHE A 81 5.81 -5.42 8.20
C PHE A 81 6.31 -6.65 8.92
N SER A 82 6.05 -7.80 8.33
CA SER A 82 6.71 -9.04 8.70
C SER A 82 6.67 -10.02 7.53
N HIS A 83 7.35 -11.12 7.67
CA HIS A 83 7.33 -12.22 6.72
C HIS A 83 7.05 -13.52 7.47
N LYS A 84 6.40 -14.47 6.81
CA LYS A 84 6.01 -15.79 7.39
C LYS A 84 7.17 -16.54 8.08
N SER A 85 8.41 -16.27 7.65
CA SER A 85 9.62 -16.87 8.25
C SER A 85 10.10 -16.18 9.54
N LYS A 86 9.52 -15.06 9.91
CA LYS A 86 9.92 -14.31 11.11
C LYS A 86 9.16 -14.77 12.34
N SER A 87 9.85 -14.79 13.49
CA SER A 87 9.26 -15.19 14.77
C SER A 87 8.14 -14.24 15.26
N ASP A 88 8.18 -12.97 14.84
CA ASP A 88 7.20 -11.95 15.19
C ASP A 88 5.97 -11.90 14.26
N PHE A 89 5.91 -12.80 13.26
CA PHE A 89 4.86 -12.74 12.24
C PHE A 89 3.45 -12.80 12.80
N ALA A 90 3.17 -13.76 13.69
CA ALA A 90 1.84 -13.93 14.27
C ALA A 90 1.39 -12.73 15.13
N GLU A 91 2.33 -12.15 15.88
CA GLU A 91 2.07 -10.95 16.68
C GLU A 91 1.76 -9.75 15.78
N LYS A 92 2.58 -9.53 14.76
CA LYS A 92 2.39 -8.44 13.80
C LYS A 92 1.14 -8.60 12.94
N GLN A 93 0.77 -9.84 12.60
CA GLN A 93 -0.49 -10.11 11.89
C GLN A 93 -1.70 -9.71 12.74
N LYS A 94 -1.68 -10.03 14.04
CA LYS A 94 -2.73 -9.61 14.97
C LYS A 94 -2.78 -8.09 15.10
N LEU A 95 -1.61 -7.45 15.22
CA LEU A 95 -1.53 -5.98 15.29
C LEU A 95 -2.09 -5.34 14.01
N ALA A 96 -1.71 -5.85 12.83
CA ALA A 96 -2.25 -5.38 11.55
C ALA A 96 -3.77 -5.47 11.49
N TRP A 97 -4.33 -6.58 11.97
CA TRP A 97 -5.78 -6.77 12.04
C TRP A 97 -6.48 -5.72 12.91
N GLU A 98 -5.94 -5.44 14.09
CA GLU A 98 -6.50 -4.40 14.98
C GLU A 98 -6.35 -2.99 14.37
N MET A 99 -5.21 -2.69 13.74
CA MET A 99 -5.01 -1.41 13.05
C MET A 99 -5.99 -1.21 11.90
N VAL A 100 -6.25 -2.25 11.10
CA VAL A 100 -7.22 -2.18 9.99
C VAL A 100 -8.64 -1.94 10.52
N LYS A 101 -9.07 -2.65 11.56
CA LYS A 101 -10.38 -2.43 12.17
C LYS A 101 -10.53 -0.99 12.66
N GLN A 102 -9.54 -0.50 13.37
CA GLN A 102 -9.53 0.87 13.87
C GLN A 102 -9.59 1.88 12.73
N ALA A 103 -8.77 1.70 11.68
CA ALA A 103 -8.78 2.58 10.52
C ALA A 103 -10.16 2.66 9.86
N ILE A 104 -10.81 1.51 9.64
CA ILE A 104 -12.16 1.47 9.07
C ILE A 104 -13.17 2.17 10.00
N ASP A 105 -13.10 1.94 11.31
CA ASP A 105 -13.97 2.59 12.29
C ASP A 105 -13.79 4.12 12.31
N GLU A 106 -12.57 4.59 12.10
CA GLU A 106 -12.23 6.02 12.00
C GLU A 106 -12.52 6.62 10.60
N GLY A 107 -12.81 5.78 9.60
CA GLY A 107 -13.04 6.22 8.22
C GLY A 107 -11.76 6.49 7.44
N LEU A 108 -10.64 5.91 7.87
CA LEU A 108 -9.34 6.05 7.21
C LEU A 108 -9.11 4.91 6.21
N PRO A 109 -8.61 5.21 5.00
CA PRO A 109 -8.33 4.18 4.02
C PRO A 109 -7.11 3.35 4.42
N CYS A 110 -7.16 2.06 4.16
CA CYS A 110 -6.06 1.14 4.42
C CYS A 110 -5.90 0.13 3.30
N TYR A 111 -4.73 -0.50 3.27
CA TYR A 111 -4.41 -1.54 2.30
C TYR A 111 -3.44 -2.57 2.89
N GLY A 112 -3.36 -3.73 2.27
CA GLY A 112 -2.49 -4.82 2.70
C GLY A 112 -1.91 -5.61 1.54
N TRP A 113 -0.89 -6.40 1.84
CA TRP A 113 -0.23 -7.30 0.91
C TRP A 113 -0.73 -8.74 1.09
N GLU A 114 -0.90 -9.47 -0.02
CA GLU A 114 -1.18 -10.92 -0.02
C GLU A 114 -2.43 -11.29 0.81
N LEU A 115 -3.52 -10.55 0.61
CA LEU A 115 -4.80 -10.87 1.26
C LEU A 115 -5.51 -12.05 0.58
N ASP A 116 -5.18 -12.33 -0.67
CA ASP A 116 -5.63 -13.48 -1.45
C ASP A 116 -4.48 -14.00 -2.32
N ILE A 117 -4.15 -13.31 -3.40
CA ILE A 117 -2.96 -13.57 -4.22
C ILE A 117 -1.82 -12.59 -3.84
N PRO A 118 -0.56 -12.82 -4.28
CA PRO A 118 0.57 -11.95 -3.95
C PRO A 118 0.51 -10.60 -4.68
N GLU A 119 -0.44 -9.78 -4.28
CA GLU A 119 -0.71 -8.42 -4.75
C GLU A 119 -1.11 -7.52 -3.59
N PHE A 120 -1.11 -6.21 -3.81
CA PHE A 120 -1.64 -5.23 -2.86
C PHE A 120 -3.14 -5.01 -3.09
N TYR A 121 -3.88 -4.91 -1.99
CA TYR A 121 -5.33 -4.73 -1.94
C TYR A 121 -5.72 -3.57 -1.05
N VAL A 122 -6.68 -2.77 -1.46
CA VAL A 122 -7.36 -1.85 -0.53
C VAL A 122 -8.34 -2.66 0.34
N VAL A 123 -8.45 -2.27 1.60
CA VAL A 123 -9.40 -2.87 2.54
C VAL A 123 -10.46 -1.82 2.87
N TYR A 124 -11.70 -2.11 2.54
CA TYR A 124 -12.80 -1.13 2.65
C TYR A 124 -13.88 -1.51 3.67
N GLY A 125 -13.80 -2.69 4.29
CA GLY A 125 -14.76 -3.18 5.26
C GLY A 125 -14.63 -4.67 5.54
#